data_be73c1e263b2895bc49899bfc9cdd60c
#
_entry.id   be73c1e263b2895bc49899bfc9cdd60c
#
_cell.length_a   1.000
_cell.length_b   1.000
_cell.length_c   1.000
_cell.angle_alpha   90.00
_cell.angle_beta   90.00
_cell.angle_gamma   90.00
#
_symmetry.space_group_name_H-M   'P 1'
#
loop_
_entity.id
_entity.type
_entity.pdbx_description
1 polymer ?
#
loop_
_entity_poly.entity_id
_entity_poly.type
_entity_poly.pdbx_seq_one_letter_code
_entity_poly.pdbx_strand_id
1 'polypeptide(L)'
;MNITQAKMDGAIKPPESIRLEICTLCQLQCPLCSGPRGKNNSIYGQGYLSFEKFNAFMDKNPYIRRVEVASQGEVFLNNDLPRILESAYQRNITTTINGGANLNHAADEALEALVKFKTEVVRCAIDGATQETYATYRVGGKLKNVIENIQKINIPDFLCKSLLVIHLAL
;
A
#
# COMPACT_ATOMS: atom_id res chain seq x y z
N MET A 1 -25.97 7.81 21.12
CA MET A 1 -25.27 6.69 21.78
C MET A 1 -23.77 6.90 21.54
N ASN A 2 -22.97 6.96 22.59
CA ASN A 2 -21.53 7.20 22.46
C ASN A 2 -20.85 5.89 22.04
N ILE A 3 -19.97 5.90 21.03
CA ILE A 3 -19.22 4.71 20.54
C ILE A 3 -18.45 4.02 21.68
N THR A 4 -17.96 4.80 22.65
CA THR A 4 -17.28 4.27 23.83
C THR A 4 -18.22 3.43 24.70
N GLN A 5 -19.47 3.84 24.89
CA GLN A 5 -20.45 3.12 25.69
C GLN A 5 -20.87 1.82 25.00
N ALA A 6 -21.10 1.85 23.68
CA ALA A 6 -21.43 0.63 22.92
C ALA A 6 -20.29 -0.41 22.93
N LYS A 7 -19.03 0.02 23.05
CA LYS A 7 -17.88 -0.88 23.24
C LYS A 7 -17.88 -1.55 24.62
N MET A 8 -18.25 -0.81 25.65
CA MET A 8 -18.33 -1.34 27.03
C MET A 8 -19.46 -2.36 27.17
N ASP A 9 -20.55 -2.20 26.43
CA ASP A 9 -21.71 -3.08 26.47
C ASP A 9 -21.54 -4.34 25.59
N GLY A 10 -20.37 -4.54 24.95
CA GLY A 10 -20.08 -5.71 24.09
C GLY A 10 -20.86 -5.74 22.78
N ALA A 11 -21.63 -4.70 22.48
CA ALA A 11 -22.49 -4.65 21.28
C ALA A 11 -21.71 -4.39 19.97
N ILE A 12 -20.53 -3.78 20.05
CA ILE A 12 -19.69 -3.46 18.85
C ILE A 12 -18.26 -3.93 19.11
N LYS A 13 -17.82 -4.93 18.36
CA LYS A 13 -16.39 -5.29 18.35
C LYS A 13 -15.59 -4.25 17.56
N PRO A 14 -14.41 -3.84 18.07
CA PRO A 14 -13.53 -2.96 17.30
C PRO A 14 -13.06 -3.68 16.01
N PRO A 15 -12.82 -2.93 14.92
CA PRO A 15 -12.36 -3.52 13.66
C PRO A 15 -10.92 -4.03 13.80
N GLU A 16 -10.70 -5.31 13.51
CA GLU A 16 -9.34 -5.90 13.51
C GLU A 16 -8.59 -5.67 12.19
N SER A 17 -9.30 -5.29 11.14
CA SER A 17 -8.73 -4.98 9.81
C SER A 17 -9.11 -3.57 9.40
N ILE A 18 -8.13 -2.80 8.96
CA ILE A 18 -8.31 -1.42 8.50
C ILE A 18 -7.59 -1.18 7.16
N ARG A 19 -8.07 -0.17 6.46
CA ARG A 19 -7.32 0.46 5.37
C ARG A 19 -6.79 1.80 5.84
N LEU A 20 -5.47 1.99 5.70
CA LEU A 20 -4.77 3.18 6.14
C LEU A 20 -4.04 3.79 4.95
N GLU A 21 -4.47 4.98 4.52
CA GLU A 21 -3.81 5.69 3.43
C GLU A 21 -2.48 6.27 3.92
N ILE A 22 -1.37 5.63 3.56
CA ILE A 22 -0.03 6.10 3.97
C ILE A 22 0.60 7.07 2.97
N CYS A 23 0.04 7.17 1.76
CA CYS A 23 0.46 8.12 0.74
C CYS A 23 -0.73 8.50 -0.14
N THR A 24 -1.02 9.79 -0.26
CA THR A 24 -2.06 10.32 -1.16
C THR A 24 -1.47 10.90 -2.45
N LEU A 25 -0.15 10.87 -2.63
CA LEU A 25 0.53 11.34 -3.84
C LEU A 25 0.76 10.20 -4.82
N CYS A 26 0.81 10.51 -6.10
CA CYS A 26 1.22 9.58 -7.15
C CYS A 26 1.91 10.34 -8.27
N GLN A 27 2.98 9.79 -8.81
CA GLN A 27 3.73 10.37 -9.91
C GLN A 27 3.09 10.09 -11.28
N LEU A 28 2.15 9.12 -11.37
CA LEU A 28 1.45 8.79 -12.61
C LEU A 28 0.21 9.66 -12.83
N GLN A 29 -0.26 9.69 -14.08
CA GLN A 29 -1.38 10.51 -14.53
C GLN A 29 -2.48 9.66 -15.18
N CYS A 30 -2.80 8.52 -14.58
CA CYS A 30 -3.79 7.58 -15.12
C CYS A 30 -5.15 8.28 -15.37
N PRO A 31 -5.74 8.17 -16.57
CA PRO A 31 -6.93 8.97 -16.96
C PRO A 31 -8.17 8.72 -16.11
N LEU A 32 -8.37 7.49 -15.64
CA LEU A 32 -9.55 7.09 -14.84
C LEU A 32 -9.25 6.96 -13.35
N CYS A 33 -8.07 7.43 -12.90
CA CYS A 33 -7.73 7.38 -11.49
C CYS A 33 -8.55 8.40 -10.70
N SER A 34 -9.29 7.94 -9.69
CA SER A 34 -10.04 8.79 -8.76
C SER A 34 -9.14 9.40 -7.66
N GLY A 35 -7.88 8.93 -7.56
CA GLY A 35 -6.92 9.31 -6.54
C GLY A 35 -6.29 10.69 -6.75
N PRO A 36 -4.95 10.80 -6.84
CA PRO A 36 -4.20 12.07 -6.70
C PRO A 36 -4.57 13.19 -7.68
N ARG A 37 -5.16 12.85 -8.82
CA ARG A 37 -5.64 13.81 -9.82
C ARG A 37 -7.15 13.83 -9.99
N GLY A 38 -7.86 12.92 -9.32
CA GLY A 38 -9.32 12.85 -9.38
C GLY A 38 -10.00 13.89 -8.47
N LYS A 39 -11.33 13.88 -8.52
CA LYS A 39 -12.17 14.78 -7.72
C LYS A 39 -11.98 14.63 -6.20
N ASN A 40 -11.38 13.53 -5.76
CA ASN A 40 -11.21 13.21 -4.34
C ASN A 40 -9.93 13.82 -3.73
N ASN A 41 -9.03 14.41 -4.53
CA ASN A 41 -7.78 14.98 -4.07
C ASN A 41 -7.98 16.09 -3.01
N SER A 42 -9.06 16.87 -3.14
CA SER A 42 -9.40 17.93 -2.17
C SER A 42 -9.98 17.38 -0.85
N ILE A 43 -10.51 16.17 -0.85
CA ILE A 43 -11.19 15.57 0.31
C ILE A 43 -10.16 14.91 1.25
N TYR A 44 -9.19 14.19 0.68
CA TYR A 44 -8.21 13.43 1.47
C TYR A 44 -6.95 14.25 1.81
N GLY A 45 -6.77 15.44 1.24
CA GLY A 45 -5.54 16.20 1.33
C GLY A 45 -4.40 15.56 0.52
N GLN A 46 -3.20 16.12 0.65
CA GLN A 46 -2.01 15.61 -0.01
C GLN A 46 -0.89 15.41 1.00
N GLY A 47 -0.21 14.28 0.95
CA GLY A 47 0.95 14.03 1.79
C GLY A 47 1.19 12.57 2.12
N TYR A 48 1.96 12.40 3.18
CA TYR A 48 2.41 11.12 3.69
C TYR A 48 2.00 10.96 5.16
N LEU A 49 1.66 9.74 5.53
CA LEU A 49 1.57 9.36 6.92
C LEU A 49 2.98 9.10 7.45
N SER A 50 3.44 9.87 8.44
CA SER A 50 4.75 9.63 9.03
C SER A 50 4.73 8.37 9.92
N PHE A 51 5.90 7.78 10.10
CA PHE A 51 6.12 6.65 10.99
C PHE A 51 5.62 6.93 12.43
N GLU A 52 5.87 8.13 12.96
CA GLU A 52 5.47 8.50 14.31
C GLU A 52 3.94 8.54 14.45
N LYS A 53 3.24 9.06 13.45
CA LYS A 53 1.77 9.08 13.42
C LYS A 53 1.19 7.68 13.28
N PHE A 54 1.82 6.83 12.45
CA PHE A 54 1.45 5.41 12.35
C PHE A 54 1.54 4.73 13.71
N ASN A 55 2.67 4.84 14.40
CA ASN A 55 2.86 4.22 15.73
C ASN A 55 1.86 4.75 16.75
N ALA A 56 1.69 6.06 16.83
CA ALA A 56 0.74 6.67 17.76
C ALA A 56 -0.70 6.21 17.52
N PHE A 57 -1.07 5.94 16.26
CA PHE A 57 -2.35 5.36 15.91
C PHE A 57 -2.46 3.91 16.35
N MET A 58 -1.43 3.08 16.09
CA MET A 58 -1.41 1.66 16.48
C MET A 58 -1.42 1.49 18.00
N ASP A 59 -0.71 2.33 18.75
CA ASP A 59 -0.70 2.31 20.22
C ASP A 59 -2.08 2.52 20.82
N LYS A 60 -2.90 3.38 20.19
CA LYS A 60 -4.28 3.63 20.58
C LYS A 60 -5.26 2.55 20.14
N ASN A 61 -4.85 1.67 19.21
CA ASN A 61 -5.73 0.67 18.60
C ASN A 61 -5.08 -0.73 18.62
N PRO A 62 -4.76 -1.28 19.81
CA PRO A 62 -3.99 -2.54 19.95
C PRO A 62 -4.75 -3.80 19.48
N TYR A 63 -6.02 -3.65 19.12
CA TYR A 63 -6.87 -4.71 18.57
C TYR A 63 -6.71 -4.91 17.07
N ILE A 64 -6.01 -4.00 16.35
CA ILE A 64 -5.78 -4.13 14.91
C ILE A 64 -4.80 -5.29 14.65
N ARG A 65 -5.15 -6.13 13.68
CA ARG A 65 -4.38 -7.32 13.27
C ARG A 65 -3.98 -7.27 11.79
N ARG A 66 -4.66 -6.44 10.99
CA ARG A 66 -4.41 -6.31 9.55
C ARG A 66 -4.50 -4.86 9.10
N VAL A 67 -3.55 -4.43 8.29
CA VAL A 67 -3.53 -3.10 7.69
C VAL A 67 -3.28 -3.20 6.19
N GLU A 68 -4.23 -2.71 5.39
CA GLU A 68 -4.02 -2.39 3.99
C GLU A 68 -3.37 -1.00 3.90
N VAL A 69 -2.14 -0.92 3.41
CA VAL A 69 -1.35 0.32 3.42
C VAL A 69 -1.41 1.11 2.10
N ALA A 70 -2.20 0.66 1.13
CA ALA A 70 -2.33 1.31 -0.18
C ALA A 70 -3.79 1.45 -0.58
N SER A 71 -4.21 2.63 -1.02
CA SER A 71 -5.58 2.87 -1.50
C SER A 71 -5.63 3.86 -2.66
N GLN A 72 -5.29 5.12 -2.46
CA GLN A 72 -5.49 6.19 -3.44
C GLN A 72 -4.19 6.65 -4.12
N GLY A 73 -3.09 6.74 -3.37
CA GLY A 73 -1.80 7.18 -3.88
C GLY A 73 -0.85 6.03 -4.21
N GLU A 74 0.41 6.37 -4.45
CA GLU A 74 1.47 5.40 -4.64
C GLU A 74 2.24 5.20 -3.34
N VAL A 75 2.07 4.04 -2.74
CA VAL A 75 2.65 3.68 -1.44
C VAL A 75 4.17 3.81 -1.39
N PHE A 76 4.87 3.51 -2.49
CA PHE A 76 6.33 3.57 -2.59
C PHE A 76 6.90 4.99 -2.65
N LEU A 77 6.07 6.02 -2.72
CA LEU A 77 6.51 7.41 -2.55
C LEU A 77 6.64 7.81 -1.08
N ASN A 78 6.15 6.99 -0.15
CA ASN A 78 6.34 7.25 1.28
C ASN A 78 7.69 6.67 1.75
N ASN A 79 8.64 7.55 2.07
CA ASN A 79 9.97 7.15 2.55
C ASN A 79 9.93 6.44 3.92
N ASP A 80 8.86 6.60 4.69
CA ASP A 80 8.67 5.89 5.96
C ASP A 80 8.08 4.48 5.78
N LEU A 81 7.76 4.05 4.54
CA LEU A 81 7.20 2.73 4.29
C LEU A 81 8.01 1.58 4.93
N PRO A 82 9.35 1.51 4.80
CA PRO A 82 10.14 0.44 5.44
C PRO A 82 9.95 0.39 6.96
N ARG A 83 9.98 1.55 7.63
CA ARG A 83 9.80 1.67 9.09
C ARG A 83 8.37 1.31 9.52
N ILE A 84 7.38 1.66 8.72
CA ILE A 84 5.97 1.32 8.95
C ILE A 84 5.78 -0.20 8.87
N LEU A 85 6.34 -0.85 7.85
CA LEU A 85 6.28 -2.31 7.68
C LEU A 85 6.99 -3.03 8.83
N GLU A 86 8.16 -2.55 9.25
CA GLU A 86 8.89 -3.08 10.39
C GLU A 86 8.06 -3.01 11.67
N SER A 87 7.50 -1.84 11.98
CA SER A 87 6.66 -1.66 13.16
C SER A 87 5.41 -2.53 13.15
N ALA A 88 4.75 -2.67 12.00
CA ALA A 88 3.61 -3.57 11.85
C ALA A 88 4.02 -5.03 12.12
N TYR A 89 5.14 -5.47 11.55
CA TYR A 89 5.66 -6.82 11.74
C TYR A 89 6.00 -7.12 13.21
N GLN A 90 6.68 -6.19 13.90
CA GLN A 90 7.01 -6.32 15.32
C GLN A 90 5.78 -6.39 16.23
N ARG A 91 4.66 -5.80 15.79
CA ARG A 91 3.36 -5.83 16.48
C ARG A 91 2.50 -7.04 16.09
N ASN A 92 2.99 -7.96 15.27
CA ASN A 92 2.22 -9.07 14.69
C ASN A 92 1.00 -8.60 13.89
N ILE A 93 1.11 -7.46 13.20
CA ILE A 93 0.11 -6.91 12.30
C ILE A 93 0.46 -7.33 10.87
N THR A 94 -0.47 -8.01 10.21
CA THR A 94 -0.33 -8.35 8.79
C THR A 94 -0.51 -7.11 7.92
N THR A 95 0.44 -6.83 7.03
CA THR A 95 0.34 -5.75 6.05
C THR A 95 -0.01 -6.27 4.67
N THR A 96 -0.78 -5.50 3.89
CA THR A 96 -1.14 -5.81 2.50
C THR A 96 -1.06 -4.55 1.62
N ILE A 97 -0.80 -4.75 0.34
CA ILE A 97 -0.84 -3.74 -0.72
C ILE A 97 -1.78 -4.24 -1.82
N ASN A 98 -3.10 -4.24 -1.53
CA ASN A 98 -4.14 -4.72 -2.45
C ASN A 98 -4.71 -3.61 -3.35
N GLY A 99 -4.54 -2.35 -3.00
CA GLY A 99 -5.02 -1.20 -3.78
C GLY A 99 -4.35 -1.05 -5.16
N GLY A 100 -3.26 -1.78 -5.37
CA GLY A 100 -2.46 -1.75 -6.60
C GLY A 100 -1.33 -0.71 -6.54
N ALA A 101 -0.09 -1.17 -6.53
CA ALA A 101 1.10 -0.33 -6.57
C ALA A 101 1.67 -0.25 -7.98
N ASN A 102 2.14 0.91 -8.41
CA ASN A 102 2.70 1.07 -9.75
C ASN A 102 4.18 0.73 -9.85
N LEU A 103 4.91 0.66 -8.74
CA LEU A 103 6.31 0.23 -8.65
C LEU A 103 7.32 1.03 -9.51
N ASN A 104 6.93 2.12 -10.16
CA ASN A 104 7.83 2.85 -11.07
C ASN A 104 9.02 3.50 -10.37
N HIS A 105 8.86 3.88 -9.10
CA HIS A 105 9.86 4.59 -8.31
C HIS A 105 10.05 3.94 -6.93
N ALA A 106 9.86 2.63 -6.84
CA ALA A 106 10.10 1.91 -5.60
C ALA A 106 11.61 1.86 -5.32
N ALA A 107 12.02 2.38 -4.17
CA ALA A 107 13.39 2.27 -3.70
C ALA A 107 13.70 0.82 -3.29
N ASP A 108 14.95 0.39 -3.47
CA ASP A 108 15.38 -0.98 -3.14
C ASP A 108 15.12 -1.31 -1.67
N GLU A 109 15.36 -0.38 -0.76
CA GLU A 109 15.07 -0.53 0.67
C GLU A 109 13.59 -0.83 0.95
N ALA A 110 12.67 -0.19 0.20
CA ALA A 110 11.23 -0.44 0.35
C ALA A 110 10.84 -1.82 -0.20
N LEU A 111 11.45 -2.25 -1.31
CA LEU A 111 11.23 -3.59 -1.87
C LEU A 111 11.77 -4.68 -0.94
N GLU A 112 12.97 -4.50 -0.38
CA GLU A 112 13.55 -5.39 0.62
C GLU A 112 12.68 -5.49 1.88
N ALA A 113 12.13 -4.35 2.34
CA ALA A 113 11.26 -4.31 3.51
C ALA A 113 9.98 -5.13 3.33
N LEU A 114 9.39 -5.16 2.13
CA LEU A 114 8.23 -6.02 1.83
C LEU A 114 8.54 -7.49 2.13
N VAL A 115 9.69 -7.96 1.70
CA VAL A 115 10.15 -9.34 1.89
C VAL A 115 10.51 -9.60 3.34
N LYS A 116 11.37 -8.75 3.91
CA LYS A 116 11.90 -8.87 5.27
C LYS A 116 10.79 -8.88 6.33
N PHE A 117 9.80 -8.01 6.17
CA PHE A 117 8.70 -7.85 7.12
C PHE A 117 7.42 -8.56 6.69
N LYS A 118 7.53 -9.48 5.72
CA LYS A 118 6.49 -10.45 5.32
C LYS A 118 5.16 -9.80 4.97
N THR A 119 5.18 -8.76 4.13
CA THR A 119 3.95 -8.23 3.54
C THR A 119 3.20 -9.35 2.83
N GLU A 120 1.96 -9.63 3.22
CA GLU A 120 1.21 -10.83 2.79
C GLU A 120 0.84 -10.79 1.31
N VAL A 121 0.44 -9.62 0.81
CA VAL A 121 0.02 -9.43 -0.59
C VAL A 121 0.61 -8.14 -1.12
N VAL A 122 1.21 -8.20 -2.31
CA VAL A 122 1.57 -7.03 -3.12
C VAL A 122 0.92 -7.17 -4.48
N ARG A 123 -0.07 -6.32 -4.77
CA ARG A 123 -0.72 -6.26 -6.07
C ARG A 123 -0.04 -5.23 -6.95
N CYS A 124 0.63 -5.69 -8.01
CA CYS A 124 1.29 -4.82 -8.98
C CYS A 124 0.32 -4.42 -10.09
N ALA A 125 0.24 -3.14 -10.36
CA ALA A 125 -0.65 -2.58 -11.36
C ALA A 125 0.06 -2.46 -12.71
N ILE A 126 -0.16 -3.46 -13.58
CA ILE A 126 0.36 -3.53 -14.94
C ILE A 126 -0.83 -3.58 -15.91
N ASP A 127 -1.03 -2.50 -16.65
CA ASP A 127 -2.19 -2.33 -17.54
C ASP A 127 -1.75 -2.31 -19.01
N GLY A 128 -0.77 -3.13 -19.38
CA GLY A 128 -0.28 -3.28 -20.74
C GLY A 128 0.95 -4.19 -20.81
N ALA A 129 1.05 -4.99 -21.89
CA ALA A 129 2.14 -5.92 -22.12
C ALA A 129 3.36 -5.30 -22.82
N THR A 130 3.19 -4.14 -23.45
CA THR A 130 4.25 -3.35 -24.08
C THR A 130 4.32 -1.97 -23.45
N GLN A 131 5.45 -1.26 -23.62
CA GLN A 131 5.56 0.13 -23.12
C GLN A 131 4.47 1.02 -23.70
N GLU A 132 4.10 0.83 -24.95
CA GLU A 132 3.07 1.62 -25.63
C GLU A 132 1.69 1.39 -24.98
N THR A 133 1.26 0.13 -24.86
CA THR A 133 -0.05 -0.20 -24.26
C THR A 133 -0.09 0.16 -22.77
N TYR A 134 1.01 -0.07 -22.04
CA TYR A 134 1.12 0.32 -20.64
C TYR A 134 0.98 1.84 -20.45
N ALA A 135 1.70 2.65 -21.24
CA ALA A 135 1.70 4.11 -21.12
C ALA A 135 0.38 4.75 -21.56
N THR A 136 -0.46 4.06 -22.34
CA THR A 136 -1.80 4.54 -22.69
C THR A 136 -2.66 4.78 -21.44
N TYR A 137 -2.57 3.91 -20.44
CA TYR A 137 -3.29 4.06 -19.18
C TYR A 137 -2.38 4.58 -18.05
N ARG A 138 -1.19 4.01 -17.88
CA ARG A 138 -0.21 4.40 -16.85
C ARG A 138 0.65 5.56 -17.33
N VAL A 139 0.00 6.70 -17.66
CA VAL A 139 0.68 7.88 -18.23
C VAL A 139 1.79 8.37 -17.30
N GLY A 140 3.01 8.49 -17.86
CA GLY A 140 4.23 8.85 -17.15
C GLY A 140 4.99 7.66 -16.57
N GLY A 141 4.46 6.44 -16.68
CA GLY A 141 5.12 5.24 -16.19
C GLY A 141 6.05 4.59 -17.22
N LYS A 142 7.01 3.83 -16.72
CA LYS A 142 7.97 3.02 -17.50
C LYS A 142 7.78 1.55 -17.14
N LEU A 143 7.27 0.76 -18.07
CA LEU A 143 7.03 -0.68 -17.85
C LEU A 143 8.31 -1.43 -17.45
N LYS A 144 9.44 -1.05 -18.03
CA LYS A 144 10.75 -1.64 -17.67
C LYS A 144 11.04 -1.53 -16.18
N ASN A 145 10.84 -0.34 -15.58
CA ASN A 145 11.08 -0.14 -14.14
C ASN A 145 10.18 -1.04 -13.28
N VAL A 146 8.91 -1.19 -13.70
CA VAL A 146 7.95 -2.05 -12.99
C VAL A 146 8.41 -3.50 -13.01
N ILE A 147 8.80 -4.01 -14.19
CA ILE A 147 9.28 -5.40 -14.35
C ILE A 147 10.54 -5.65 -13.52
N GLU A 148 11.52 -4.74 -13.59
CA GLU A 148 12.77 -4.84 -12.81
C GLU A 148 12.48 -4.85 -11.29
N ASN A 149 11.58 -4.01 -10.81
CA ASN A 149 11.22 -3.96 -9.40
C ASN A 149 10.40 -5.19 -8.96
N ILE A 150 9.54 -5.73 -9.81
CA ILE A 150 8.88 -7.01 -9.56
C ILE A 150 9.90 -8.15 -9.43
N GLN A 151 10.90 -8.19 -10.31
CA GLN A 151 11.96 -9.21 -10.26
C GLN A 151 12.78 -9.15 -8.97
N LYS A 152 13.00 -7.94 -8.42
CA LYS A 152 13.67 -7.77 -7.11
C LYS A 152 12.84 -8.32 -5.94
N ILE A 153 11.50 -8.20 -6.01
CA ILE A 153 10.62 -8.77 -4.99
C ILE A 153 10.52 -10.29 -5.11
N ASN A 154 10.67 -10.83 -6.32
CA ASN A 154 10.47 -12.24 -6.64
C ASN A 154 11.67 -13.13 -6.22
N ILE A 155 12.14 -12.94 -4.98
CA ILE A 155 13.16 -13.79 -4.37
C ILE A 155 12.47 -15.07 -3.85
N PRO A 156 13.12 -16.26 -3.95
CA PRO A 156 12.52 -17.55 -3.56
C PRO A 156 11.90 -17.56 -2.14
N ASP A 157 12.46 -16.81 -1.21
CA ASP A 157 11.95 -16.71 0.16
C ASP A 157 10.63 -15.93 0.28
N PHE A 158 10.33 -15.03 -0.66
CA PHE A 158 9.06 -14.29 -0.69
C PHE A 158 7.92 -15.16 -1.19
N LEU A 159 8.15 -15.97 -2.22
CA LEU A 159 7.13 -16.82 -2.83
C LEU A 159 6.59 -17.91 -1.91
N CYS A 160 7.31 -18.26 -0.85
CA CYS A 160 6.90 -19.32 0.07
C CYS A 160 5.76 -18.92 1.04
N LYS A 161 5.52 -17.59 1.27
CA LYS A 161 4.55 -17.12 2.29
C LYS A 161 3.78 -15.85 1.90
N SER A 162 4.06 -15.22 0.76
CA SER A 162 3.44 -13.97 0.32
C SER A 162 2.94 -14.08 -1.12
N LEU A 163 1.82 -13.45 -1.41
CA LEU A 163 1.19 -13.52 -2.72
C LEU A 163 1.54 -12.27 -3.54
N LEU A 164 2.38 -12.44 -4.57
CA LEU A 164 2.56 -11.42 -5.61
C LEU A 164 1.41 -11.55 -6.63
N VAL A 165 0.54 -10.55 -6.71
CA VAL A 165 -0.56 -10.52 -7.68
C VAL A 165 -0.24 -9.49 -8.76
N ILE A 166 -0.10 -9.98 -10.00
CA ILE A 166 0.05 -9.11 -11.17
C ILE A 166 -1.34 -8.91 -11.78
N HIS A 167 -1.80 -7.67 -11.80
CA HIS A 167 -3.07 -7.31 -12.43
C HIS A 167 -2.79 -6.81 -13.85
N LEU A 168 -3.17 -7.62 -14.85
CA LEU A 168 -3.17 -7.22 -16.26
C LEU A 168 -4.61 -6.83 -16.61
N ALA A 169 -4.86 -5.55 -16.85
CA ALA A 169 -6.06 -5.16 -17.56
C ALA A 169 -5.80 -5.36 -19.07
N LEU A 170 -6.60 -6.20 -19.70
CA LEU A 170 -6.62 -6.40 -21.15
C LEU A 170 -7.45 -5.32 -21.83
#